data_a1653c82a0f4bf82f867d0e448a63125
#
_entry.id   a1653c82a0f4bf82f867d0e448a63125
#
_cell.length_a   1.000
_cell.length_b   1.000
_cell.length_c   1.000
_cell.angle_alpha   90.00
_cell.angle_beta   90.00
_cell.angle_gamma   90.00
#
_symmetry.space_group_name_H-M   'P 1'
#
loop_
_entity.id
_entity.type
_entity.pdbx_description
1 polymer ?
#
loop_
_entity_poly.entity_id
_entity_poly.type
_entity_poly.pdbx_seq_one_letter_code
_entity_poly.pdbx_strand_id
1 'polypeptide(L)'
;TVKPVVNGAETGHIEGSYTLPANAPTGYINIPLNPPTDGTTPAGQKYTYIPNDASIGDVDGNGEYEIILKWDPTNAHDNAHDGYTGNVFFDCYRLTGERLWRIDMGRNIRAGAHYTQFMVYDFDGDGRAEIIMKTSDGTIDGQGNIIGDASADYREPGDPTQPTGGDFAKEDPRGKPRQGDPLRNQGRILTGNEYLTVFNGLTGAAMKTIDYIPERGQLEDWGDNRANRSDRFLAAVAYLDGVHPSTVMCRGYYTRAVLAAFDWNGKELKQRWVFDSNTPGNEAYAGQGNHNLRVGDVDGDGCDEIIYGSCAIDNNGKGLYSTGMGHGDAIHLTKFSPTMKGLQVWDCHENKRDGSSFRDAATGKILFQVKSGTDVGRCMAADIDPTNPGVEMWSWESKGLRNIKGEVINPDIESFSTNMAVWWDGDLLRELLDKNVVSKYDWKAGVCKPLATFTGAASNSGTKATPCLQGDIIGDWREEVLLRTEDNTALRLYVSPIVTDYRFHTFLEDPVYRISIATQNVAYNQPTQPGFYFGPDLKGWFRGYNFK
;
A
#
# COMPACT_ATOMS: atom_id res chain seq x y z
N THR A 1 -32.74 -7.88 -9.30
CA THR A 1 -33.23 -7.30 -10.56
C THR A 1 -32.78 -5.86 -10.64
N VAL A 2 -32.06 -5.50 -11.68
CA VAL A 2 -31.61 -4.14 -11.95
C VAL A 2 -32.59 -3.51 -12.92
N LYS A 3 -33.06 -2.31 -12.58
CA LYS A 3 -33.93 -1.51 -13.42
C LYS A 3 -33.33 -0.11 -13.54
N PRO A 4 -33.26 0.46 -14.75
CA PRO A 4 -32.82 1.83 -14.90
C PRO A 4 -33.85 2.80 -14.31
N VAL A 5 -33.35 3.86 -13.69
CA VAL A 5 -34.16 4.95 -13.16
C VAL A 5 -33.88 6.20 -14.01
N VAL A 6 -34.86 6.66 -14.74
CA VAL A 6 -34.76 7.86 -15.59
C VAL A 6 -35.68 8.94 -15.01
N ASN A 7 -35.12 10.11 -14.70
CA ASN A 7 -35.86 11.24 -14.10
C ASN A 7 -36.58 10.86 -12.79
N GLY A 8 -36.00 9.99 -11.97
CA GLY A 8 -36.56 9.55 -10.71
C GLY A 8 -37.64 8.47 -10.78
N ALA A 9 -37.93 7.94 -11.98
CA ALA A 9 -38.92 6.88 -12.18
C ALA A 9 -38.26 5.62 -12.77
N GLU A 10 -38.61 4.42 -12.23
CA GLU A 10 -38.21 3.16 -12.85
C GLU A 10 -38.78 3.03 -14.25
N THR A 11 -37.96 2.66 -15.22
CA THR A 11 -38.38 2.58 -16.64
C THR A 11 -39.23 1.36 -16.97
N GLY A 12 -39.40 0.43 -16.04
CA GLY A 12 -40.11 -0.84 -16.27
C GLY A 12 -39.28 -1.89 -17.02
N HIS A 13 -38.15 -1.53 -17.59
CA HIS A 13 -37.21 -2.47 -18.21
C HIS A 13 -36.36 -3.16 -17.15
N ILE A 14 -36.14 -4.47 -17.29
CA ILE A 14 -35.18 -5.25 -16.51
C ILE A 14 -33.91 -5.36 -17.36
N GLU A 15 -32.83 -4.72 -16.95
CA GLU A 15 -31.53 -4.79 -17.63
C GLU A 15 -30.64 -5.91 -17.11
N GLY A 16 -30.92 -6.39 -15.89
CA GLY A 16 -30.22 -7.52 -15.32
C GLY A 16 -30.98 -8.13 -14.15
N SER A 17 -30.67 -9.37 -13.85
CA SER A 17 -31.15 -10.05 -12.66
C SER A 17 -30.06 -10.95 -12.08
N TYR A 18 -29.95 -10.93 -10.77
CA TYR A 18 -29.12 -11.86 -10.02
C TYR A 18 -30.01 -12.58 -9.00
N THR A 19 -29.91 -13.91 -8.96
CA THR A 19 -30.61 -14.70 -7.95
C THR A 19 -29.66 -15.02 -6.81
N LEU A 20 -29.90 -14.42 -5.65
CA LEU A 20 -29.12 -14.69 -4.45
C LEU A 20 -29.29 -16.16 -4.05
N PRO A 21 -28.22 -16.95 -3.90
CA PRO A 21 -28.32 -18.31 -3.37
C PRO A 21 -29.00 -18.36 -2.02
N ALA A 22 -29.77 -19.41 -1.75
CA ALA A 22 -30.56 -19.54 -0.50
C ALA A 22 -29.71 -19.44 0.79
N ASN A 23 -28.44 -19.82 0.71
CA ASN A 23 -27.49 -19.78 1.82
C ASN A 23 -26.34 -18.80 1.57
N ALA A 24 -26.56 -17.75 0.77
CA ALA A 24 -25.55 -16.74 0.55
C ALA A 24 -25.14 -16.07 1.88
N PRO A 25 -23.86 -15.90 2.14
CA PRO A 25 -23.42 -15.15 3.30
C PRO A 25 -23.93 -13.72 3.23
N THR A 26 -24.26 -13.15 4.38
CA THR A 26 -24.66 -11.74 4.49
C THR A 26 -23.48 -10.90 4.91
N GLY A 27 -23.30 -9.74 4.25
CA GLY A 27 -22.29 -8.75 4.60
C GLY A 27 -20.88 -9.03 4.05
N TYR A 28 -20.69 -10.09 3.24
CA TYR A 28 -19.44 -10.30 2.50
C TYR A 28 -19.61 -11.21 1.28
N ILE A 29 -18.71 -11.06 0.33
CA ILE A 29 -18.51 -12.00 -0.78
C ILE A 29 -17.39 -12.95 -0.37
N ASN A 30 -17.64 -14.26 -0.42
CA ASN A 30 -16.61 -15.27 -0.13
C ASN A 30 -15.91 -15.68 -1.42
N ILE A 31 -14.59 -15.55 -1.44
CA ILE A 31 -13.71 -15.80 -2.59
C ILE A 31 -12.81 -16.98 -2.23
N PRO A 32 -13.13 -18.21 -2.63
CA PRO A 32 -12.31 -19.38 -2.37
C PRO A 32 -10.92 -19.24 -3.00
N LEU A 33 -9.89 -19.67 -2.29
CA LEU A 33 -8.50 -19.58 -2.72
C LEU A 33 -7.89 -20.95 -2.98
N ASN A 34 -6.83 -20.97 -3.81
CA ASN A 34 -6.00 -22.13 -4.07
C ASN A 34 -4.57 -21.86 -3.56
N PRO A 35 -4.26 -22.12 -2.28
CA PRO A 35 -2.94 -21.83 -1.72
C PRO A 35 -1.80 -22.48 -2.52
N PRO A 36 -0.62 -21.85 -2.62
CA PRO A 36 0.56 -22.50 -3.13
C PRO A 36 0.95 -23.71 -2.28
N THR A 37 1.67 -24.65 -2.87
CA THR A 37 2.15 -25.85 -2.16
C THR A 37 3.18 -25.47 -1.09
N ASP A 38 3.03 -26.03 0.11
CA ASP A 38 3.97 -25.89 1.21
C ASP A 38 5.38 -26.29 0.79
N GLY A 39 6.38 -25.67 1.42
CA GLY A 39 7.77 -25.89 1.06
C GLY A 39 8.70 -26.13 2.23
N THR A 40 9.96 -26.37 1.88
CA THR A 40 11.06 -26.49 2.82
C THR A 40 12.28 -25.74 2.27
N THR A 41 12.88 -24.88 3.08
CA THR A 41 14.07 -24.13 2.67
C THR A 41 15.30 -25.04 2.56
N PRO A 42 16.39 -24.61 1.89
CA PRO A 42 17.67 -25.34 1.90
C PRO A 42 18.23 -25.63 3.30
N ALA A 43 17.88 -24.83 4.29
CA ALA A 43 18.24 -25.05 5.69
C ALA A 43 17.28 -25.99 6.46
N GLY A 44 16.30 -26.58 5.79
CA GLY A 44 15.35 -27.55 6.38
C GLY A 44 14.17 -26.90 7.11
N GLN A 45 13.99 -25.58 7.06
CA GLN A 45 12.83 -24.91 7.65
C GLN A 45 11.59 -25.13 6.77
N LYS A 46 10.52 -25.68 7.35
CA LYS A 46 9.22 -25.82 6.71
C LYS A 46 8.45 -24.50 6.72
N TYR A 47 7.69 -24.24 5.68
CA TYR A 47 6.81 -23.07 5.58
C TYR A 47 5.53 -23.41 4.80
N THR A 48 4.49 -22.67 5.09
CA THR A 48 3.21 -22.65 4.38
C THR A 48 2.98 -21.25 3.80
N TYR A 49 1.79 -20.96 3.28
CA TYR A 49 1.47 -19.68 2.65
C TYR A 49 0.31 -18.96 3.32
N ILE A 50 0.38 -17.63 3.30
CA ILE A 50 -0.64 -16.72 3.82
C ILE A 50 -1.05 -15.76 2.70
N PRO A 51 -2.36 -15.59 2.41
CA PRO A 51 -2.85 -14.49 1.59
C PRO A 51 -2.45 -13.17 2.25
N ASN A 52 -1.71 -12.32 1.54
CA ASN A 52 -1.19 -11.09 2.14
C ASN A 52 -1.76 -9.86 1.42
N ASP A 53 -0.93 -9.02 0.83
CA ASP A 53 -1.37 -7.82 0.16
C ASP A 53 -2.15 -8.14 -1.12
N ALA A 54 -3.14 -7.32 -1.43
CA ALA A 54 -3.86 -7.38 -2.68
C ALA A 54 -3.93 -6.00 -3.36
N SER A 55 -4.22 -6.01 -4.64
CA SER A 55 -4.64 -4.84 -5.42
C SER A 55 -5.75 -5.25 -6.37
N ILE A 56 -6.39 -4.29 -7.02
CA ILE A 56 -7.47 -4.52 -7.96
C ILE A 56 -7.20 -3.89 -9.33
N GLY A 57 -7.71 -4.53 -10.37
CA GLY A 57 -7.74 -4.00 -11.73
C GLY A 57 -8.75 -4.76 -12.56
N ASP A 58 -9.39 -4.07 -13.50
CA ASP A 58 -10.19 -4.70 -14.54
C ASP A 58 -9.22 -5.27 -15.59
N VAL A 59 -8.95 -6.59 -15.49
CA VAL A 59 -7.94 -7.23 -16.35
C VAL A 59 -8.50 -7.74 -17.67
N ASP A 60 -9.83 -7.87 -17.80
CA ASP A 60 -10.47 -8.36 -19.02
C ASP A 60 -11.34 -7.31 -19.74
N GLY A 61 -11.49 -6.11 -19.17
CA GLY A 61 -12.22 -4.97 -19.75
C GLY A 61 -13.73 -5.10 -19.63
N ASN A 62 -14.22 -5.88 -18.65
CA ASN A 62 -15.66 -6.09 -18.47
C ASN A 62 -16.34 -5.10 -17.51
N GLY A 63 -15.56 -4.23 -16.84
CA GLY A 63 -16.02 -3.24 -15.86
C GLY A 63 -16.12 -3.77 -14.42
N GLU A 64 -15.76 -5.04 -14.16
CA GLU A 64 -15.62 -5.60 -12.83
C GLU A 64 -14.13 -5.76 -12.50
N TYR A 65 -13.74 -5.57 -11.24
CA TYR A 65 -12.34 -5.72 -10.85
C TYR A 65 -12.01 -7.15 -10.45
N GLU A 66 -10.89 -7.65 -10.95
CA GLU A 66 -10.21 -8.82 -10.43
C GLU A 66 -9.28 -8.43 -9.29
N ILE A 67 -9.00 -9.42 -8.42
CA ILE A 67 -8.09 -9.30 -7.27
C ILE A 67 -6.74 -9.90 -7.64
N ILE A 68 -5.70 -9.10 -7.62
CA ILE A 68 -4.31 -9.54 -7.70
C ILE A 68 -3.80 -9.71 -6.28
N LEU A 69 -3.61 -10.97 -5.87
CA LEU A 69 -3.26 -11.39 -4.52
C LEU A 69 -1.81 -11.83 -4.42
N LYS A 70 -1.05 -11.24 -3.50
CA LYS A 70 0.28 -11.70 -3.11
C LYS A 70 0.17 -12.77 -2.02
N TRP A 71 0.85 -13.89 -2.23
CA TRP A 71 1.05 -14.93 -1.24
C TRP A 71 2.43 -14.80 -0.61
N ASP A 72 2.47 -14.59 0.69
CA ASP A 72 3.73 -14.62 1.45
C ASP A 72 3.93 -15.99 2.12
N PRO A 73 5.15 -16.55 2.04
CA PRO A 73 5.48 -17.72 2.85
C PRO A 73 5.54 -17.33 4.34
N THR A 74 5.13 -18.25 5.21
CA THR A 74 5.11 -18.02 6.67
C THR A 74 6.49 -17.76 7.29
N ASN A 75 7.56 -17.98 6.53
CA ASN A 75 8.94 -17.66 6.87
C ASN A 75 9.46 -16.42 6.12
N ALA A 76 8.60 -15.50 5.74
CA ALA A 76 9.00 -14.19 5.25
C ALA A 76 9.78 -13.41 6.33
N HIS A 77 10.75 -12.60 5.91
CA HIS A 77 11.64 -11.87 6.81
C HIS A 77 11.68 -10.37 6.51
N ASP A 78 11.84 -9.57 7.56
CA ASP A 78 12.27 -8.18 7.39
C ASP A 78 13.71 -8.13 6.84
N ASN A 79 14.06 -7.03 6.19
CA ASN A 79 15.39 -6.81 5.62
C ASN A 79 16.53 -6.81 6.66
N ALA A 80 16.22 -6.53 7.92
CA ALA A 80 17.19 -6.61 9.00
C ALA A 80 17.60 -8.05 9.36
N HIS A 81 16.77 -9.05 9.03
CA HIS A 81 16.95 -10.44 9.44
C HIS A 81 17.57 -11.31 8.33
N ASP A 82 18.40 -12.28 8.74
CA ASP A 82 18.93 -13.33 7.89
C ASP A 82 17.98 -14.54 7.86
N GLY A 83 18.18 -15.46 6.92
CA GLY A 83 17.40 -16.67 6.73
C GLY A 83 16.82 -16.78 5.32
N TYR A 84 16.69 -18.02 4.84
CA TYR A 84 15.98 -18.30 3.60
C TYR A 84 14.49 -18.01 3.74
N THR A 85 13.86 -17.56 2.66
CA THR A 85 12.41 -17.50 2.55
C THR A 85 11.89 -18.48 1.51
N GLY A 86 10.62 -18.85 1.56
CA GLY A 86 9.93 -19.43 0.42
C GLY A 86 9.78 -18.43 -0.71
N ASN A 87 9.37 -18.90 -1.90
CA ASN A 87 9.05 -18.03 -3.03
C ASN A 87 7.80 -17.20 -2.70
N VAL A 88 7.72 -16.00 -3.26
CA VAL A 88 6.47 -15.22 -3.30
C VAL A 88 5.69 -15.62 -4.53
N PHE A 89 4.37 -15.72 -4.42
CA PHE A 89 3.49 -15.94 -5.57
C PHE A 89 2.51 -14.78 -5.71
N PHE A 90 2.09 -14.54 -6.94
CA PHE A 90 0.96 -13.67 -7.25
C PHE A 90 -0.09 -14.46 -8.01
N ASP A 91 -1.34 -14.33 -7.57
CA ASP A 91 -2.51 -14.91 -8.22
C ASP A 91 -3.46 -13.83 -8.68
N CYS A 92 -4.15 -14.04 -9.78
CA CYS A 92 -5.31 -13.24 -10.17
C CYS A 92 -6.58 -14.05 -9.94
N TYR A 93 -7.53 -13.46 -9.21
CA TYR A 93 -8.83 -14.08 -8.90
C TYR A 93 -9.99 -13.20 -9.35
N ARG A 94 -10.99 -13.82 -9.95
CA ARG A 94 -12.33 -13.22 -10.04
C ARG A 94 -13.01 -13.24 -8.66
N LEU A 95 -14.00 -12.39 -8.45
CA LEU A 95 -14.80 -12.40 -7.22
C LEU A 95 -15.54 -13.73 -6.98
N THR A 96 -15.70 -14.55 -8.00
CA THR A 96 -16.24 -15.91 -7.91
C THR A 96 -15.28 -16.93 -7.28
N GLY A 97 -13.99 -16.59 -7.13
CA GLY A 97 -12.92 -17.50 -6.70
C GLY A 97 -12.25 -18.26 -7.84
N GLU A 98 -12.61 -17.98 -9.10
CA GLU A 98 -11.87 -18.49 -10.26
C GLU A 98 -10.49 -17.85 -10.30
N ARG A 99 -9.42 -18.68 -10.25
CA ARG A 99 -8.06 -18.22 -10.44
C ARG A 99 -7.71 -18.21 -11.92
N LEU A 100 -7.41 -17.05 -12.47
CA LEU A 100 -7.03 -16.88 -13.87
C LEU A 100 -5.60 -17.34 -14.13
N TRP A 101 -4.66 -16.99 -13.26
CA TRP A 101 -3.24 -17.36 -13.39
C TRP A 101 -2.52 -17.32 -12.03
N ARG A 102 -1.29 -17.82 -12.03
CA ARG A 102 -0.31 -17.72 -10.94
C ARG A 102 1.07 -17.38 -11.50
N ILE A 103 1.73 -16.39 -10.95
CA ILE A 103 3.14 -16.04 -11.18
C ILE A 103 3.96 -16.53 -9.98
N ASP A 104 5.05 -17.27 -10.23
CA ASP A 104 6.05 -17.63 -9.22
C ASP A 104 7.24 -16.67 -9.33
N MET A 105 7.50 -15.87 -8.29
CA MET A 105 8.61 -14.91 -8.29
C MET A 105 9.99 -15.59 -8.28
N GLY A 106 10.04 -16.89 -8.03
CA GLY A 106 11.28 -17.65 -8.00
C GLY A 106 12.11 -17.44 -6.73
N ARG A 107 13.20 -18.17 -6.67
CA ARG A 107 14.10 -18.21 -5.50
C ARG A 107 14.96 -16.96 -5.31
N ASN A 108 15.10 -16.14 -6.36
CA ASN A 108 15.96 -14.95 -6.39
C ASN A 108 15.21 -13.66 -6.00
N ILE A 109 13.95 -13.78 -5.59
CA ILE A 109 13.17 -12.72 -4.94
C ILE A 109 12.89 -13.16 -3.50
N ARG A 110 13.39 -12.40 -2.53
CA ARG A 110 13.19 -12.68 -1.11
C ARG A 110 11.78 -12.24 -0.68
N ALA A 111 11.17 -12.94 0.28
CA ALA A 111 9.86 -12.59 0.81
C ALA A 111 9.93 -11.69 2.04
N GLY A 112 9.05 -10.71 2.12
CA GLY A 112 8.89 -9.75 3.20
C GLY A 112 8.25 -8.45 2.71
N ALA A 113 7.86 -7.58 3.63
CA ALA A 113 7.09 -6.38 3.34
C ALA A 113 7.76 -5.40 2.35
N HIS A 114 9.08 -5.44 2.23
CA HIS A 114 9.85 -4.44 1.47
C HIS A 114 10.40 -4.95 0.13
N TYR A 115 10.17 -6.22 -0.25
CA TYR A 115 10.85 -6.82 -1.42
C TYR A 115 10.03 -6.84 -2.70
N THR A 116 8.70 -6.96 -2.62
CA THR A 116 7.83 -7.26 -3.76
C THR A 116 6.68 -6.27 -3.87
N GLN A 117 6.99 -5.03 -4.29
CA GLN A 117 5.99 -4.01 -4.63
C GLN A 117 5.47 -4.30 -6.04
N PHE A 118 4.16 -4.22 -6.22
CA PHE A 118 3.50 -4.48 -7.50
C PHE A 118 2.42 -3.42 -7.74
N MET A 119 2.42 -2.88 -8.95
CA MET A 119 1.45 -1.88 -9.39
C MET A 119 0.49 -2.50 -10.36
N VAL A 120 -0.81 -2.39 -10.07
CA VAL A 120 -1.91 -2.87 -10.91
C VAL A 120 -2.68 -1.65 -11.40
N TYR A 121 -2.62 -1.40 -12.69
CA TYR A 121 -3.26 -0.24 -13.30
C TYR A 121 -3.41 -0.45 -14.81
N ASP A 122 -4.33 0.26 -15.44
CA ASP A 122 -4.40 0.38 -16.91
C ASP A 122 -3.36 1.42 -17.34
N PHE A 123 -2.13 0.93 -17.64
CA PHE A 123 -0.99 1.80 -17.92
C PHE A 123 -0.96 2.32 -19.35
N ASP A 124 -1.57 1.64 -20.31
CA ASP A 124 -1.58 2.06 -21.72
C ASP A 124 -2.92 2.64 -22.17
N GLY A 125 -3.92 2.64 -21.28
CA GLY A 125 -5.22 3.26 -21.53
C GLY A 125 -6.13 2.44 -22.44
N ASP A 126 -5.91 1.11 -22.54
CA ASP A 126 -6.72 0.23 -23.38
C ASP A 126 -8.01 -0.28 -22.70
N GLY A 127 -8.19 0.08 -21.41
CA GLY A 127 -9.32 -0.33 -20.58
C GLY A 127 -9.07 -1.64 -19.82
N ARG A 128 -7.85 -2.15 -19.82
CA ARG A 128 -7.44 -3.37 -19.10
C ARG A 128 -6.19 -3.11 -18.29
N ALA A 129 -6.17 -3.62 -17.06
CA ALA A 129 -5.03 -3.41 -16.19
C ALA A 129 -3.87 -4.35 -16.51
N GLU A 130 -2.65 -3.81 -16.48
CA GLU A 130 -1.40 -4.55 -16.40
C GLU A 130 -0.92 -4.66 -14.95
N ILE A 131 0.09 -5.53 -14.76
CA ILE A 131 0.87 -5.61 -13.52
C ILE A 131 2.32 -5.28 -13.83
N ILE A 132 2.87 -4.28 -13.13
CA ILE A 132 4.29 -3.93 -13.24
C ILE A 132 4.98 -4.17 -11.90
N MET A 133 6.04 -4.98 -11.90
CA MET A 133 6.78 -5.31 -10.68
C MET A 133 8.22 -5.75 -10.97
N LYS A 134 9.05 -5.69 -9.91
CA LYS A 134 10.41 -6.21 -9.95
C LYS A 134 10.40 -7.74 -10.05
N THR A 135 11.21 -8.29 -10.95
CA THR A 135 11.45 -9.73 -11.13
C THR A 135 12.95 -10.05 -11.10
N SER A 136 13.31 -11.30 -11.22
CA SER A 136 14.69 -11.76 -11.30
C SER A 136 14.77 -13.04 -12.14
N ASP A 137 15.98 -13.54 -12.34
CA ASP A 137 16.21 -14.85 -12.98
C ASP A 137 15.43 -15.96 -12.26
N GLY A 138 14.75 -16.80 -13.04
CA GLY A 138 13.94 -17.90 -12.53
C GLY A 138 12.53 -17.52 -12.11
N THR A 139 12.08 -16.27 -12.31
CA THR A 139 10.66 -15.91 -12.19
C THR A 139 9.86 -16.61 -13.29
N ILE A 140 8.72 -17.22 -12.95
CA ILE A 140 7.84 -17.95 -13.89
C ILE A 140 6.55 -17.16 -14.05
N ASP A 141 6.22 -16.78 -15.26
CA ASP A 141 5.01 -16.00 -15.57
C ASP A 141 3.73 -16.84 -15.50
N GLY A 142 2.57 -16.21 -15.66
CA GLY A 142 1.27 -16.87 -15.60
C GLY A 142 1.00 -17.92 -16.69
N GLN A 143 1.85 -17.99 -17.72
CA GLN A 143 1.80 -18.96 -18.81
C GLN A 143 2.86 -20.05 -18.69
N GLY A 144 3.70 -20.03 -17.62
CA GLY A 144 4.77 -21.00 -17.38
C GLY A 144 6.10 -20.66 -18.07
N ASN A 145 6.24 -19.46 -18.66
CA ASN A 145 7.51 -19.03 -19.25
C ASN A 145 8.44 -18.50 -18.16
N ILE A 146 9.73 -18.81 -18.30
CA ILE A 146 10.75 -18.40 -17.33
C ILE A 146 11.42 -17.12 -17.80
N ILE A 147 11.52 -16.13 -16.90
CA ILE A 147 12.27 -14.89 -17.11
C ILE A 147 13.73 -15.15 -16.75
N GLY A 148 14.65 -14.81 -17.67
CA GLY A 148 16.07 -14.93 -17.47
C GLY A 148 16.57 -16.37 -17.35
N ASP A 149 17.56 -16.62 -16.47
CA ASP A 149 18.19 -17.94 -16.28
C ASP A 149 17.46 -18.77 -15.22
N ALA A 150 16.83 -19.87 -15.63
CA ALA A 150 16.14 -20.80 -14.75
C ALA A 150 17.04 -21.48 -13.71
N SER A 151 18.34 -21.59 -13.99
CA SER A 151 19.32 -22.27 -13.12
C SER A 151 19.92 -21.36 -12.05
N ALA A 152 19.79 -20.05 -12.20
CA ALA A 152 20.38 -19.07 -11.29
C ALA A 152 19.87 -19.22 -9.85
N ASP A 153 20.80 -19.16 -8.90
CA ASP A 153 20.51 -19.11 -7.46
C ASP A 153 21.46 -18.11 -6.80
N TYR A 154 20.93 -16.93 -6.45
CA TYR A 154 21.68 -15.82 -5.87
C TYR A 154 21.57 -15.77 -4.34
N ARG A 155 20.93 -16.76 -3.73
CA ARG A 155 20.76 -16.82 -2.28
C ARG A 155 22.08 -17.15 -1.60
N GLU A 156 22.51 -16.26 -0.71
CA GLU A 156 23.72 -16.50 0.08
C GLU A 156 23.57 -17.77 0.94
N PRO A 157 24.57 -18.66 0.97
CA PRO A 157 24.52 -19.86 1.81
C PRO A 157 24.67 -19.53 3.31
N GLY A 158 25.19 -18.34 3.63
CA GLY A 158 25.52 -17.89 4.97
C GLY A 158 26.96 -18.21 5.36
N ASP A 159 27.50 -17.44 6.31
CA ASP A 159 28.86 -17.61 6.83
C ASP A 159 28.85 -18.42 8.14
N PRO A 160 29.31 -19.68 8.13
CA PRO A 160 29.31 -20.52 9.33
C PRO A 160 30.27 -20.06 10.42
N THR A 161 31.18 -19.12 10.11
CA THR A 161 32.16 -18.60 11.06
C THR A 161 31.68 -17.33 11.77
N GLN A 162 30.61 -16.72 11.29
CA GLN A 162 30.08 -15.47 11.82
C GLN A 162 28.74 -15.72 12.55
N PRO A 163 28.49 -15.00 13.66
CA PRO A 163 27.18 -15.03 14.29
C PRO A 163 26.13 -14.43 13.35
N THR A 164 24.86 -14.80 13.55
CA THR A 164 23.70 -14.20 12.88
C THR A 164 23.86 -12.70 12.81
N GLY A 165 23.78 -12.15 11.61
CA GLY A 165 23.84 -10.73 11.45
C GLY A 165 22.45 -10.11 11.62
N GLY A 166 22.42 -8.84 11.97
CA GLY A 166 21.25 -8.03 12.21
C GLY A 166 21.37 -7.37 13.57
N ASP A 167 20.39 -6.59 13.94
CA ASP A 167 20.38 -5.92 15.24
C ASP A 167 20.34 -6.92 16.41
N PHE A 168 19.86 -8.14 16.16
CA PHE A 168 19.90 -9.26 17.11
C PHE A 168 21.31 -9.70 17.51
N ALA A 169 22.31 -9.57 16.64
CA ALA A 169 23.68 -9.92 17.00
C ALA A 169 24.28 -9.01 18.07
N LYS A 170 23.75 -7.79 18.20
CA LYS A 170 24.16 -6.84 19.26
C LYS A 170 23.54 -7.15 20.61
N GLU A 171 22.44 -7.90 20.63
CA GLU A 171 21.66 -8.21 21.83
C GLU A 171 21.94 -9.61 22.39
N ASP A 172 22.58 -10.51 21.61
CA ASP A 172 23.02 -11.81 22.15
C ASP A 172 24.39 -11.66 22.85
N PRO A 173 24.40 -11.68 24.18
CA PRO A 173 25.65 -11.53 24.95
C PRO A 173 26.65 -12.66 24.72
N ARG A 174 26.27 -13.73 24.02
CA ARG A 174 27.11 -14.90 23.75
C ARG A 174 27.83 -14.82 22.40
N GLY A 175 27.41 -13.97 21.48
CA GLY A 175 28.02 -13.76 20.16
C GLY A 175 28.12 -15.01 19.27
N LYS A 176 27.36 -16.07 19.57
CA LYS A 176 27.35 -17.33 18.82
C LYS A 176 25.94 -17.69 18.38
N PRO A 177 25.77 -18.18 17.14
CA PRO A 177 24.47 -18.70 16.68
C PRO A 177 24.00 -19.83 17.60
N ARG A 178 22.69 -19.84 17.91
CA ARG A 178 22.07 -21.02 18.52
C ARG A 178 21.89 -22.09 17.45
N GLN A 179 21.80 -23.35 17.89
CA GLN A 179 21.44 -24.42 16.97
C GLN A 179 20.09 -24.10 16.32
N GLY A 180 20.07 -23.98 14.98
CA GLY A 180 18.90 -23.64 14.21
C GLY A 180 18.75 -22.14 13.89
N ASP A 181 19.59 -21.26 14.43
CA ASP A 181 19.62 -19.85 14.03
C ASP A 181 20.18 -19.73 12.61
N PRO A 182 19.69 -18.77 11.79
CA PRO A 182 20.26 -18.50 10.47
C PRO A 182 21.73 -18.07 10.60
N LEU A 183 22.54 -18.47 9.62
CA LEU A 183 23.91 -17.95 9.51
C LEU A 183 23.90 -16.51 9.00
N ARG A 184 24.97 -15.76 9.25
CA ARG A 184 25.11 -14.40 8.76
C ARG A 184 24.97 -14.37 7.23
N ASN A 185 24.14 -13.47 6.72
CA ASN A 185 23.75 -13.29 5.32
C ASN A 185 22.99 -14.48 4.70
N GLN A 186 22.69 -15.55 5.43
CA GLN A 186 21.96 -16.68 4.89
C GLN A 186 20.64 -16.25 4.25
N GLY A 187 20.40 -16.72 3.01
CA GLY A 187 19.16 -16.44 2.26
C GLY A 187 19.03 -15.00 1.75
N ARG A 188 20.04 -14.15 1.93
CA ARG A 188 20.05 -12.80 1.32
C ARG A 188 20.39 -12.88 -0.15
N ILE A 189 19.94 -11.89 -0.91
CA ILE A 189 20.25 -11.72 -2.32
C ILE A 189 21.16 -10.50 -2.44
N LEU A 190 22.48 -10.71 -2.45
CA LEU A 190 23.46 -9.63 -2.46
C LEU A 190 23.94 -9.27 -3.86
N THR A 191 23.74 -10.18 -4.82
CA THR A 191 24.19 -10.07 -6.23
C THR A 191 23.10 -10.59 -7.15
N GLY A 192 23.37 -10.60 -8.44
CA GLY A 192 22.50 -11.20 -9.46
C GLY A 192 21.60 -10.20 -10.17
N ASN A 193 20.98 -10.68 -11.22
CA ASN A 193 20.16 -9.87 -12.11
C ASN A 193 18.83 -9.48 -11.45
N GLU A 194 18.43 -8.24 -11.66
CA GLU A 194 17.13 -7.71 -11.29
C GLU A 194 16.49 -7.11 -12.52
N TYR A 195 15.21 -7.37 -12.72
CA TYR A 195 14.45 -6.89 -13.87
C TYR A 195 13.20 -6.14 -13.43
N LEU A 196 12.69 -5.29 -14.32
CA LEU A 196 11.34 -4.72 -14.25
C LEU A 196 10.51 -5.35 -15.35
N THR A 197 9.42 -6.01 -14.99
CA THR A 197 8.56 -6.73 -15.93
C THR A 197 7.14 -6.21 -15.92
N VAL A 198 6.59 -5.99 -17.10
CA VAL A 198 5.16 -5.75 -17.35
C VAL A 198 4.51 -7.07 -17.66
N PHE A 199 3.44 -7.41 -16.95
CA PHE A 199 2.63 -8.60 -17.17
C PHE A 199 1.26 -8.22 -17.68
N ASN A 200 0.72 -8.98 -18.61
CA ASN A 200 -0.66 -8.89 -19.05
C ASN A 200 -1.61 -9.27 -17.91
N GLY A 201 -2.55 -8.40 -17.57
CA GLY A 201 -3.44 -8.61 -16.44
C GLY A 201 -4.33 -9.84 -16.55
N LEU A 202 -4.83 -10.13 -17.76
CA LEU A 202 -5.74 -11.26 -17.98
C LEU A 202 -5.04 -12.62 -17.96
N THR A 203 -3.81 -12.69 -18.44
CA THR A 203 -3.11 -13.98 -18.65
C THR A 203 -1.92 -14.20 -17.72
N GLY A 204 -1.44 -13.15 -17.06
CA GLY A 204 -0.19 -13.18 -16.28
C GLY A 204 1.07 -13.37 -17.13
N ALA A 205 0.97 -13.31 -18.47
CA ALA A 205 2.11 -13.45 -19.37
C ALA A 205 3.05 -12.25 -19.29
N ALA A 206 4.36 -12.46 -19.24
CA ALA A 206 5.34 -11.39 -19.33
C ALA A 206 5.31 -10.76 -20.74
N MET A 207 4.94 -9.48 -20.81
CA MET A 207 4.88 -8.72 -22.06
C MET A 207 6.20 -8.06 -22.40
N LYS A 208 6.85 -7.49 -21.38
CA LYS A 208 8.12 -6.79 -21.51
C LYS A 208 8.93 -6.92 -20.25
N THR A 209 10.22 -7.19 -20.39
CA THR A 209 11.21 -7.24 -19.31
C THR A 209 12.40 -6.35 -19.70
N ILE A 210 12.82 -5.49 -18.79
CA ILE A 210 14.03 -4.65 -18.90
C ILE A 210 14.85 -4.78 -17.62
N ASP A 211 16.10 -4.34 -17.63
CA ASP A 211 16.91 -4.25 -16.41
C ASP A 211 16.24 -3.33 -15.38
N TYR A 212 16.31 -3.72 -14.11
CA TYR A 212 15.68 -2.95 -13.04
C TYR A 212 16.46 -1.69 -12.74
N ILE A 213 15.79 -0.56 -12.86
CA ILE A 213 16.27 0.74 -12.40
C ILE A 213 15.25 1.20 -11.32
N PRO A 214 15.70 1.51 -10.12
CA PRO A 214 17.05 1.78 -9.62
C PRO A 214 17.94 0.53 -9.42
N GLU A 215 19.10 0.53 -10.03
CA GLU A 215 20.07 -0.58 -9.91
C GLU A 215 20.56 -0.78 -8.47
N ARG A 216 20.93 -2.03 -8.12
CA ARG A 216 21.54 -2.33 -6.82
C ARG A 216 22.89 -1.62 -6.66
N GLY A 217 23.73 -1.64 -7.66
CA GLY A 217 25.08 -1.09 -7.59
C GLY A 217 25.91 -1.70 -6.47
N GLN A 218 26.74 -0.89 -5.82
CA GLN A 218 27.48 -1.30 -4.63
C GLN A 218 26.59 -1.16 -3.38
N LEU A 219 26.54 -2.20 -2.55
CA LEU A 219 25.69 -2.20 -1.35
C LEU A 219 26.05 -1.09 -0.37
N GLU A 220 27.34 -0.79 -0.27
CA GLU A 220 27.86 0.26 0.61
C GLU A 220 27.32 1.66 0.27
N ASP A 221 26.98 1.91 -0.99
CA ASP A 221 26.36 3.18 -1.42
C ASP A 221 24.98 3.39 -0.79
N TRP A 222 24.35 2.30 -0.29
CA TRP A 222 23.07 2.33 0.39
C TRP A 222 23.20 2.36 1.91
N GLY A 223 24.44 2.33 2.45
CA GLY A 223 24.70 2.47 3.88
C GLY A 223 24.94 1.16 4.65
N ASP A 224 24.90 0.00 3.99
CA ASP A 224 25.33 -1.29 4.55
C ASP A 224 25.81 -2.25 3.43
N ASN A 225 26.41 -3.37 3.83
CA ASN A 225 26.91 -4.39 2.90
C ASN A 225 26.09 -5.70 2.93
N ARG A 226 24.84 -5.63 3.39
CA ARG A 226 23.97 -6.78 3.66
C ARG A 226 22.61 -6.66 3.01
N ALA A 227 22.44 -5.72 2.09
CA ALA A 227 21.19 -5.42 1.42
C ALA A 227 20.01 -5.06 2.37
N ASN A 228 20.28 -4.66 3.62
CA ASN A 228 19.20 -4.18 4.49
C ASN A 228 18.67 -2.82 4.02
N ARG A 229 19.55 -1.95 3.52
CA ARG A 229 19.17 -0.61 3.04
C ARG A 229 18.85 -0.60 1.55
N SER A 230 19.60 -1.35 0.73
CA SER A 230 19.37 -1.43 -0.72
C SER A 230 18.08 -2.15 -1.10
N ASP A 231 17.64 -3.15 -0.31
CA ASP A 231 16.45 -3.94 -0.65
C ASP A 231 15.16 -3.40 0.01
N ARG A 232 15.10 -2.09 0.18
CA ARG A 232 13.94 -1.33 0.64
C ARG A 232 13.25 -0.69 -0.56
N PHE A 233 12.28 -1.41 -1.14
CA PHE A 233 11.58 -0.97 -2.35
C PHE A 233 10.24 -0.31 -2.00
N LEU A 234 9.91 0.73 -2.77
CA LEU A 234 8.57 1.31 -2.87
C LEU A 234 8.20 1.38 -4.36
N ALA A 235 6.93 1.60 -4.66
CA ALA A 235 6.45 1.86 -6.00
C ALA A 235 5.20 2.73 -5.98
N ALA A 236 4.90 3.39 -7.10
CA ALA A 236 3.70 4.17 -7.28
C ALA A 236 3.20 4.15 -8.72
N VAL A 237 1.95 4.52 -8.89
CA VAL A 237 1.40 5.04 -10.14
C VAL A 237 1.34 6.55 -10.02
N ALA A 238 1.64 7.30 -11.08
CA ALA A 238 1.58 8.76 -11.10
C ALA A 238 1.26 9.28 -12.50
N TYR A 239 0.42 10.31 -12.61
CA TYR A 239 0.13 11.01 -13.86
C TYR A 239 1.14 12.14 -14.07
N LEU A 240 2.39 11.77 -14.41
CA LEU A 240 3.53 12.70 -14.51
C LEU A 240 3.44 13.68 -15.67
N ASP A 241 2.55 13.47 -16.62
CA ASP A 241 2.23 14.40 -17.70
C ASP A 241 0.78 14.90 -17.64
N GLY A 242 0.09 14.59 -16.54
CA GLY A 242 -1.30 14.94 -16.31
C GLY A 242 -2.33 14.13 -17.10
N VAL A 243 -1.92 13.17 -17.94
CA VAL A 243 -2.82 12.43 -18.85
C VAL A 243 -2.60 10.93 -18.78
N HIS A 244 -1.35 10.46 -18.82
CA HIS A 244 -1.01 9.05 -18.89
C HIS A 244 -0.40 8.56 -17.59
N PRO A 245 -0.82 7.39 -17.07
CA PRO A 245 -0.23 6.83 -15.86
C PRO A 245 1.18 6.31 -16.14
N SER A 246 2.14 6.72 -15.32
CA SER A 246 3.49 6.17 -15.28
C SER A 246 3.64 5.26 -14.06
N THR A 247 4.51 4.26 -14.11
CA THR A 247 4.97 3.58 -12.90
C THR A 247 6.23 4.22 -12.38
N VAL A 248 6.32 4.41 -11.06
CA VAL A 248 7.51 4.93 -10.38
C VAL A 248 8.05 3.83 -9.48
N MET A 249 9.25 3.34 -9.78
CA MET A 249 9.92 2.31 -9.00
C MET A 249 10.99 2.95 -8.12
N CYS A 250 10.99 2.61 -6.83
CA CYS A 250 11.84 3.25 -5.84
C CYS A 250 12.73 2.23 -5.13
N ARG A 251 13.96 2.64 -4.80
CA ARG A 251 14.89 1.86 -3.96
C ARG A 251 15.52 2.77 -2.91
N GLY A 252 15.51 2.33 -1.65
CA GLY A 252 16.12 3.01 -0.52
C GLY A 252 15.29 4.18 0.00
N TYR A 253 15.35 4.41 1.31
CA TYR A 253 14.69 5.54 1.98
C TYR A 253 15.32 5.91 3.33
N TYR A 254 16.17 5.05 3.91
CA TYR A 254 16.88 5.34 5.16
C TYR A 254 18.16 6.16 4.95
N THR A 255 18.73 6.09 3.74
CA THR A 255 19.98 6.76 3.34
C THR A 255 19.80 7.27 1.92
N ARG A 256 20.51 6.67 0.94
CA ARG A 256 20.27 6.94 -0.47
C ARG A 256 18.84 6.59 -0.84
N ALA A 257 18.20 7.45 -1.61
CA ALA A 257 16.89 7.23 -2.20
C ALA A 257 16.97 7.44 -3.71
N VAL A 258 16.50 6.46 -4.49
CA VAL A 258 16.45 6.53 -5.95
C VAL A 258 15.04 6.21 -6.41
N LEU A 259 14.45 7.09 -7.23
CA LEU A 259 13.16 6.92 -7.87
C LEU A 259 13.36 6.92 -9.39
N ALA A 260 12.75 5.98 -10.08
CA ALA A 260 12.78 5.88 -11.54
C ALA A 260 11.37 5.76 -12.11
N ALA A 261 11.00 6.64 -13.02
CA ALA A 261 9.70 6.65 -13.67
C ALA A 261 9.75 6.01 -15.06
N PHE A 262 8.69 5.26 -15.37
CA PHE A 262 8.56 4.57 -16.66
C PHE A 262 7.16 4.72 -17.21
N ASP A 263 7.06 4.84 -18.53
CA ASP A 263 5.82 4.85 -19.30
C ASP A 263 5.66 3.52 -20.03
N TRP A 264 4.47 2.93 -19.94
CA TRP A 264 4.07 1.78 -20.73
C TRP A 264 3.12 2.20 -21.85
N ASN A 265 3.30 1.69 -23.05
CA ASN A 265 2.47 2.03 -24.22
C ASN A 265 1.88 0.79 -24.93
N GLY A 266 1.71 -0.32 -24.21
CA GLY A 266 1.26 -1.59 -24.74
C GLY A 266 2.35 -2.41 -25.43
N LYS A 267 3.57 -1.87 -25.61
CA LYS A 267 4.67 -2.55 -26.31
C LYS A 267 6.04 -2.30 -25.69
N GLU A 268 6.31 -1.08 -25.28
CA GLU A 268 7.61 -0.67 -24.76
C GLU A 268 7.44 -0.04 -23.38
N LEU A 269 8.30 -0.44 -22.45
CA LEU A 269 8.46 0.18 -21.15
C LEU A 269 9.64 1.15 -21.24
N LYS A 270 9.33 2.45 -21.28
CA LYS A 270 10.32 3.50 -21.53
C LYS A 270 10.59 4.30 -20.26
N GLN A 271 11.85 4.39 -19.86
CA GLN A 271 12.27 5.26 -18.77
C GLN A 271 11.99 6.74 -19.11
N ARG A 272 11.30 7.44 -18.20
CA ARG A 272 11.02 8.88 -18.30
C ARG A 272 12.12 9.70 -17.64
N TRP A 273 12.42 9.41 -16.37
CA TRP A 273 13.48 10.05 -15.60
C TRP A 273 13.97 9.16 -14.44
N VAL A 274 15.12 9.52 -13.87
CA VAL A 274 15.65 8.95 -12.63
C VAL A 274 16.05 10.10 -11.71
N PHE A 275 15.54 10.07 -10.47
CA PHE A 275 16.00 10.90 -9.35
C PHE A 275 16.91 10.07 -8.45
N ASP A 276 18.05 10.62 -8.05
CA ASP A 276 18.98 9.99 -7.11
C ASP A 276 19.47 11.02 -6.09
N SER A 277 19.26 10.73 -4.80
CA SER A 277 19.69 11.61 -3.71
C SER A 277 21.22 11.73 -3.58
N ASN A 278 22.00 10.82 -4.20
CA ASN A 278 23.46 10.93 -4.26
C ASN A 278 23.95 11.83 -5.42
N THR A 279 23.07 12.30 -6.30
CA THR A 279 23.42 13.29 -7.31
C THR A 279 23.75 14.62 -6.62
N PRO A 280 24.88 15.30 -6.98
CA PRO A 280 25.22 16.60 -6.40
C PRO A 280 24.07 17.61 -6.49
N GLY A 281 23.68 18.17 -5.33
CA GLY A 281 22.53 19.06 -5.17
C GLY A 281 21.26 18.39 -4.64
N ASN A 282 21.22 17.05 -4.57
CA ASN A 282 20.07 16.29 -4.05
C ASN A 282 20.30 15.72 -2.63
N GLU A 283 21.41 16.05 -1.98
CA GLU A 283 21.81 15.45 -0.70
C GLU A 283 20.76 15.65 0.43
N ALA A 284 19.99 16.74 0.34
CA ALA A 284 18.92 17.03 1.30
C ALA A 284 17.74 16.02 1.28
N TYR A 285 17.67 15.20 0.25
CA TYR A 285 16.62 14.18 0.07
C TYR A 285 17.02 12.80 0.62
N ALA A 286 18.31 12.60 0.93
CA ALA A 286 18.78 11.35 1.51
C ALA A 286 18.16 11.10 2.89
N GLY A 287 17.66 9.90 3.13
CA GLY A 287 17.07 9.51 4.42
C GLY A 287 15.71 10.13 4.74
N GLN A 288 15.01 10.66 3.74
CA GLN A 288 13.73 11.34 3.92
C GLN A 288 12.50 10.48 3.57
N GLY A 289 12.70 9.33 2.92
CA GLY A 289 11.58 8.47 2.50
C GLY A 289 10.96 7.70 3.67
N ASN A 290 9.67 7.41 3.58
CA ASN A 290 8.92 6.61 4.56
C ASN A 290 8.77 5.14 4.11
N HIS A 291 8.11 4.32 4.93
CA HIS A 291 7.68 2.96 4.57
C HIS A 291 6.44 2.92 3.65
N ASN A 292 6.01 4.04 3.14
CA ASN A 292 4.99 4.22 2.12
C ASN A 292 5.22 5.56 1.44
N LEU A 293 4.53 5.82 0.35
CA LEU A 293 4.56 7.10 -0.36
C LEU A 293 3.15 7.51 -0.76
N ARG A 294 2.97 8.77 -1.14
CA ARG A 294 1.70 9.30 -1.64
C ARG A 294 1.94 10.06 -2.94
N VAL A 295 0.90 10.11 -3.77
CA VAL A 295 0.97 10.76 -5.08
C VAL A 295 -0.26 11.65 -5.27
N GLY A 296 -0.07 12.78 -5.91
CA GLY A 296 -1.14 13.70 -6.31
C GLY A 296 -0.58 15.01 -6.83
N ASP A 297 -1.37 15.73 -7.60
CA ASP A 297 -1.09 17.09 -8.06
C ASP A 297 -1.13 18.05 -6.84
N VAL A 298 0.05 18.30 -6.25
CA VAL A 298 0.12 19.09 -5.00
C VAL A 298 0.36 20.57 -5.26
N ASP A 299 0.95 20.94 -6.39
CA ASP A 299 1.26 22.34 -6.71
C ASP A 299 0.23 22.98 -7.68
N GLY A 300 -0.62 22.17 -8.30
CA GLY A 300 -1.74 22.60 -9.11
C GLY A 300 -1.36 22.86 -10.57
N ASP A 301 -0.32 22.19 -11.08
CA ASP A 301 0.10 22.28 -12.48
C ASP A 301 -0.61 21.26 -13.39
N GLY A 302 -1.36 20.34 -12.79
CA GLY A 302 -2.12 19.28 -13.48
C GLY A 302 -1.34 17.98 -13.64
N CYS A 303 -0.14 17.87 -13.08
CA CYS A 303 0.68 16.66 -13.07
C CYS A 303 0.89 16.20 -11.62
N ASP A 304 1.18 14.92 -11.42
CA ASP A 304 1.35 14.37 -10.08
C ASP A 304 2.79 14.50 -9.57
N GLU A 305 2.93 14.88 -8.28
CA GLU A 305 4.16 14.79 -7.51
C GLU A 305 4.17 13.55 -6.63
N ILE A 306 5.38 13.12 -6.25
CA ILE A 306 5.60 11.99 -5.35
C ILE A 306 6.00 12.51 -3.97
N ILE A 307 5.12 12.37 -2.99
CA ILE A 307 5.40 12.65 -1.58
C ILE A 307 6.12 11.43 -0.99
N TYR A 308 7.44 11.51 -0.93
CA TYR A 308 8.34 10.42 -0.53
C TYR A 308 8.74 10.51 0.95
N GLY A 309 7.75 10.54 1.86
CA GLY A 309 7.97 10.78 3.28
C GLY A 309 8.18 12.25 3.59
N SER A 310 9.29 12.60 4.21
CA SER A 310 9.65 13.97 4.60
C SER A 310 10.13 14.87 3.43
N CYS A 311 10.04 14.39 2.19
CA CYS A 311 10.37 15.16 0.99
C CYS A 311 9.35 14.91 -0.13
N ALA A 312 9.41 15.71 -1.18
CA ALA A 312 8.63 15.53 -2.39
C ALA A 312 9.52 15.63 -3.63
N ILE A 313 9.18 14.82 -4.63
CA ILE A 313 9.80 14.82 -5.96
C ILE A 313 8.74 15.29 -6.96
N ASP A 314 9.09 16.28 -7.74
CA ASP A 314 8.29 16.90 -8.77
C ASP A 314 8.07 15.94 -9.96
N ASN A 315 6.96 16.12 -10.70
CA ASN A 315 6.58 15.34 -11.89
C ASN A 315 7.71 15.17 -12.91
N ASN A 316 8.61 16.14 -12.97
CA ASN A 316 9.78 16.15 -13.89
C ASN A 316 11.02 15.42 -13.35
N GLY A 317 10.93 14.76 -12.19
CA GLY A 317 12.01 14.01 -11.55
C GLY A 317 13.05 14.87 -10.82
N LYS A 318 12.73 16.13 -10.52
CA LYS A 318 13.56 17.01 -9.67
C LYS A 318 13.02 17.02 -8.25
N GLY A 319 13.88 17.33 -7.28
CA GLY A 319 13.43 17.54 -5.92
C GLY A 319 12.56 18.78 -5.80
N LEU A 320 11.34 18.65 -5.24
CA LEU A 320 10.44 19.76 -5.01
C LEU A 320 10.76 20.46 -3.69
N TYR A 321 10.82 19.68 -2.60
CA TYR A 321 11.27 20.14 -1.27
C TYR A 321 11.75 18.99 -0.39
N SER A 322 12.50 19.32 0.66
CA SER A 322 12.84 18.43 1.77
C SER A 322 12.65 19.15 3.09
N THR A 323 11.97 18.52 4.05
CA THR A 323 11.76 19.08 5.40
C THR A 323 12.93 18.80 6.33
N GLY A 324 13.78 17.82 6.01
CA GLY A 324 14.89 17.40 6.86
C GLY A 324 14.46 16.65 8.12
N MET A 325 13.20 16.19 8.23
CA MET A 325 12.69 15.49 9.40
C MET A 325 12.99 13.98 9.40
N GLY A 326 13.53 13.46 8.27
CA GLY A 326 13.98 12.08 8.16
C GLY A 326 12.85 11.08 7.92
N HIS A 327 13.21 9.81 8.02
CA HIS A 327 12.36 8.66 7.77
C HIS A 327 11.18 8.54 8.75
N GLY A 328 10.09 7.90 8.29
CA GLY A 328 8.89 7.60 9.09
C GLY A 328 8.09 6.40 8.59
N ASP A 329 7.12 5.97 9.38
CA ASP A 329 6.35 4.73 9.16
C ASP A 329 4.98 4.93 8.49
N ALA A 330 4.40 6.12 8.60
CA ALA A 330 3.06 6.38 8.09
C ALA A 330 2.92 7.81 7.58
N ILE A 331 2.16 7.96 6.48
CA ILE A 331 1.98 9.24 5.79
C ILE A 331 0.59 9.30 5.15
N HIS A 332 -0.09 10.44 5.30
CA HIS A 332 -1.41 10.71 4.75
C HIS A 332 -1.37 11.98 3.91
N LEU A 333 -1.82 11.87 2.66
CA LEU A 333 -2.00 12.99 1.73
C LEU A 333 -3.48 13.10 1.35
N THR A 334 -4.11 14.21 1.66
CA THR A 334 -5.50 14.50 1.27
C THR A 334 -5.77 16.00 1.40
N LYS A 335 -6.95 16.43 1.04
CA LYS A 335 -7.46 17.76 1.37
C LYS A 335 -8.08 17.72 2.76
N PHE A 336 -7.39 18.26 3.77
CA PHE A 336 -7.82 18.18 5.17
C PHE A 336 -9.02 19.05 5.53
N SER A 337 -9.36 20.04 4.71
CA SER A 337 -10.52 20.88 4.95
C SER A 337 -10.99 21.56 3.65
N PRO A 338 -12.29 21.79 3.48
CA PRO A 338 -12.80 22.51 2.30
C PRO A 338 -12.28 23.95 2.22
N THR A 339 -11.83 24.52 3.35
CA THR A 339 -11.33 25.91 3.43
C THR A 339 -9.82 26.04 3.21
N MET A 340 -9.07 24.96 3.27
CA MET A 340 -7.62 24.96 2.99
C MET A 340 -7.36 24.91 1.48
N LYS A 341 -6.29 25.59 1.05
CA LYS A 341 -5.85 25.53 -0.37
C LYS A 341 -5.01 24.28 -0.59
N GLY A 342 -5.21 23.60 -1.73
CA GLY A 342 -4.44 22.43 -2.15
C GLY A 342 -4.55 21.25 -1.19
N LEU A 343 -3.59 20.35 -1.26
CA LEU A 343 -3.47 19.16 -0.43
C LEU A 343 -2.54 19.42 0.77
N GLN A 344 -2.70 18.63 1.83
CA GLN A 344 -1.83 18.66 3.00
C GLN A 344 -1.32 17.26 3.32
N VAL A 345 -0.24 17.19 4.09
CA VAL A 345 0.37 15.94 4.55
C VAL A 345 0.39 15.90 6.06
N TRP A 346 -0.10 14.78 6.63
CA TRP A 346 0.15 14.37 8.01
C TRP A 346 1.13 13.21 8.01
N ASP A 347 2.23 13.33 8.75
CA ASP A 347 3.39 12.44 8.69
C ASP A 347 3.98 12.22 10.07
N CYS A 348 4.44 11.00 10.37
CA CYS A 348 5.15 10.67 11.60
C CYS A 348 6.60 10.24 11.31
N HIS A 349 7.50 10.54 12.25
CA HIS A 349 8.94 10.42 12.07
C HIS A 349 9.57 9.48 13.11
N GLU A 350 10.52 8.63 12.67
CA GLU A 350 11.28 7.74 13.56
C GLU A 350 12.28 8.50 14.44
N ASN A 351 12.77 9.63 13.95
CA ASN A 351 13.74 10.36 14.76
C ASN A 351 13.04 10.96 15.99
N LYS A 352 13.67 10.78 17.16
CA LYS A 352 13.11 11.16 18.47
C LYS A 352 12.90 12.67 18.65
N ARG A 353 13.38 13.50 17.74
CA ARG A 353 13.27 14.96 17.81
C ARG A 353 11.97 15.49 17.22
N ASP A 354 11.51 14.90 16.12
CA ASP A 354 10.55 15.55 15.23
C ASP A 354 9.09 15.11 15.45
N GLY A 355 8.86 13.87 15.92
CA GLY A 355 7.51 13.42 16.29
C GLY A 355 6.57 13.26 15.09
N SER A 356 5.56 14.13 14.99
CA SER A 356 4.63 14.16 13.84
C SER A 356 4.46 15.57 13.31
N SER A 357 4.29 15.73 12.00
CA SER A 357 4.20 17.03 11.33
C SER A 357 2.99 17.12 10.41
N PHE A 358 2.31 18.25 10.45
CA PHE A 358 1.28 18.65 9.49
C PHE A 358 1.83 19.75 8.61
N ARG A 359 1.79 19.55 7.29
CA ARG A 359 2.42 20.45 6.34
C ARG A 359 1.59 20.68 5.09
N ASP A 360 1.83 21.79 4.45
CA ASP A 360 1.39 22.07 3.08
C ASP A 360 2.12 21.13 2.10
N ALA A 361 1.38 20.46 1.25
CA ALA A 361 1.93 19.42 0.37
C ALA A 361 2.75 19.99 -0.79
N ALA A 362 2.43 21.19 -1.28
CA ALA A 362 3.13 21.84 -2.39
C ALA A 362 4.51 22.37 -2.00
N THR A 363 4.64 22.88 -0.77
CA THR A 363 5.81 23.66 -0.34
C THR A 363 6.63 23.00 0.75
N GLY A 364 6.11 21.97 1.40
CA GLY A 364 6.70 21.37 2.59
C GLY A 364 6.63 22.27 3.85
N LYS A 365 5.96 23.43 3.78
CA LYS A 365 5.82 24.36 4.90
C LYS A 365 5.08 23.69 6.05
N ILE A 366 5.72 23.59 7.21
CA ILE A 366 5.12 23.06 8.42
C ILE A 366 4.04 24.02 8.93
N LEU A 367 2.82 23.50 9.05
CA LEU A 367 1.65 24.21 9.60
C LEU A 367 1.63 24.09 11.12
N PHE A 368 1.85 22.87 11.63
CA PHE A 368 2.17 22.62 13.03
C PHE A 368 2.95 21.30 13.17
N GLN A 369 3.58 21.10 14.32
CA GLN A 369 4.36 19.92 14.66
C GLN A 369 4.06 19.47 16.08
N VAL A 370 3.96 18.17 16.27
CA VAL A 370 3.81 17.54 17.60
C VAL A 370 5.08 16.78 17.90
N LYS A 371 5.95 17.38 18.70
CA LYS A 371 7.24 16.79 19.08
C LYS A 371 7.04 15.57 20.00
N SER A 372 7.86 14.56 19.79
CA SER A 372 7.95 13.37 20.62
C SER A 372 9.37 13.21 21.16
N GLY A 373 9.55 12.44 22.20
CA GLY A 373 10.87 12.01 22.70
C GLY A 373 11.25 10.61 22.24
N THR A 374 10.39 9.98 21.43
CA THR A 374 10.52 8.60 20.98
C THR A 374 10.29 8.50 19.46
N ASP A 375 10.57 7.34 18.92
CA ASP A 375 10.16 6.92 17.60
C ASP A 375 8.62 6.88 17.53
N VAL A 376 8.03 7.56 16.54
CA VAL A 376 6.58 7.57 16.29
C VAL A 376 6.26 6.61 15.17
N GLY A 377 6.01 5.35 15.52
CA GLY A 377 5.86 4.27 14.56
C GLY A 377 4.55 4.29 13.75
N ARG A 378 3.53 5.07 14.10
CA ARG A 378 2.25 5.18 13.34
C ARG A 378 1.53 6.50 13.61
N CYS A 379 0.85 6.98 12.60
CA CYS A 379 -0.10 8.10 12.71
C CYS A 379 -1.33 7.84 11.85
N MET A 380 -2.38 8.61 12.07
CA MET A 380 -3.64 8.55 11.33
C MET A 380 -4.19 9.93 11.07
N ALA A 381 -4.83 10.09 9.92
CA ALA A 381 -5.66 11.24 9.56
C ALA A 381 -7.01 10.73 9.04
N ALA A 382 -8.09 11.10 9.72
CA ALA A 382 -9.46 10.74 9.34
C ALA A 382 -10.45 11.76 9.93
N ASP A 383 -11.47 12.13 9.17
CA ASP A 383 -12.58 12.94 9.65
C ASP A 383 -13.51 12.06 10.48
N ILE A 384 -13.49 12.22 11.81
CA ILE A 384 -14.21 11.36 12.76
C ILE A 384 -15.06 12.15 13.78
N ASP A 385 -14.88 13.47 13.85
CA ASP A 385 -15.60 14.32 14.81
C ASP A 385 -16.40 15.42 14.10
N PRO A 386 -17.74 15.28 13.97
CA PRO A 386 -18.57 16.24 13.24
C PRO A 386 -18.68 17.60 13.92
N THR A 387 -18.10 17.77 15.10
CA THR A 387 -18.13 19.04 15.85
C THR A 387 -16.89 19.89 15.58
N ASN A 388 -15.86 19.32 14.96
CA ASN A 388 -14.64 20.01 14.57
C ASN A 388 -14.51 19.99 13.03
N PRO A 389 -14.48 21.16 12.35
CA PRO A 389 -14.37 21.19 10.92
C PRO A 389 -13.05 20.63 10.40
N GLY A 390 -13.14 19.72 9.42
CA GLY A 390 -12.00 19.11 8.74
C GLY A 390 -11.51 17.82 9.40
N VAL A 391 -10.46 17.25 8.84
CA VAL A 391 -9.89 15.95 9.19
C VAL A 391 -9.13 16.01 10.49
N GLU A 392 -9.41 15.11 11.43
CA GLU A 392 -8.65 14.94 12.65
C GLU A 392 -7.33 14.20 12.41
N MET A 393 -6.35 14.46 13.32
CA MET A 393 -5.02 13.89 13.27
C MET A 393 -4.56 13.39 14.64
N TRP A 394 -3.94 12.23 14.67
CA TRP A 394 -3.30 11.68 15.87
C TRP A 394 -2.15 10.74 15.51
N SER A 395 -1.33 10.41 16.47
CA SER A 395 -0.25 9.47 16.33
C SER A 395 0.00 8.72 17.64
N TRP A 396 0.63 7.56 17.56
CA TRP A 396 0.81 6.64 18.68
C TRP A 396 1.42 7.31 19.92
N GLU A 397 2.47 8.10 19.76
CA GLU A 397 3.23 8.70 20.87
C GLU A 397 2.87 10.17 21.13
N SER A 398 2.18 10.84 20.22
CA SER A 398 1.74 12.22 20.42
C SER A 398 0.35 12.26 21.03
N LYS A 399 0.27 12.28 22.33
CA LYS A 399 -0.98 12.26 23.09
C LYS A 399 -2.01 13.29 22.61
N GLY A 400 -3.17 12.80 22.20
CA GLY A 400 -4.35 13.59 21.88
C GLY A 400 -4.75 13.61 20.41
N LEU A 401 -6.06 13.59 20.20
CA LEU A 401 -6.73 13.86 18.93
C LEU A 401 -6.65 15.35 18.63
N ARG A 402 -6.29 15.73 17.42
CA ARG A 402 -6.08 17.14 17.03
C ARG A 402 -6.91 17.52 15.83
N ASN A 403 -7.38 18.75 15.82
CA ASN A 403 -8.01 19.37 14.67
C ASN A 403 -6.96 19.94 13.68
N ILE A 404 -7.43 20.49 12.57
CA ILE A 404 -6.58 21.09 11.51
C ILE A 404 -5.74 22.29 11.96
N LYS A 405 -6.00 22.85 13.14
CA LYS A 405 -5.20 23.94 13.74
C LYS A 405 -4.12 23.42 14.70
N GLY A 406 -4.08 22.09 14.94
CA GLY A 406 -3.19 21.47 15.92
C GLY A 406 -3.67 21.54 17.37
N GLU A 407 -4.89 22.02 17.61
CA GLU A 407 -5.50 22.07 18.93
C GLU A 407 -5.92 20.66 19.37
N VAL A 408 -5.64 20.30 20.62
CA VAL A 408 -6.09 19.03 21.20
C VAL A 408 -7.57 19.11 21.51
N ILE A 409 -8.37 18.29 20.84
CA ILE A 409 -9.83 18.22 21.04
C ILE A 409 -10.23 17.04 21.94
N ASN A 410 -9.41 16.00 21.98
CA ASN A 410 -9.51 14.92 22.95
C ASN A 410 -8.11 14.49 23.41
N PRO A 411 -7.76 14.63 24.70
CA PRO A 411 -6.44 14.22 25.20
C PRO A 411 -6.29 12.71 25.38
N ASP A 412 -7.39 11.97 25.46
CA ASP A 412 -7.41 10.52 25.64
C ASP A 412 -7.67 9.83 24.32
N ILE A 413 -6.64 9.16 23.81
CA ILE A 413 -6.69 8.38 22.56
C ILE A 413 -6.38 6.89 22.78
N GLU A 414 -6.51 6.35 23.99
CA GLU A 414 -6.21 4.96 24.30
C GLU A 414 -7.07 3.99 23.46
N SER A 415 -8.30 4.36 23.14
CA SER A 415 -9.23 3.56 22.33
C SER A 415 -9.04 3.73 20.80
N PHE A 416 -8.11 4.60 20.36
CA PHE A 416 -7.96 4.91 18.94
C PHE A 416 -6.91 4.02 18.27
N SER A 417 -7.28 3.43 17.13
CA SER A 417 -6.32 2.80 16.23
C SER A 417 -5.60 3.83 15.38
N THR A 418 -4.36 3.51 15.00
CA THR A 418 -3.57 4.28 14.03
C THR A 418 -3.28 3.48 12.76
N ASN A 419 -3.94 2.32 12.56
CA ASN A 419 -3.61 1.41 11.47
C ASN A 419 -4.35 1.73 10.18
N MET A 420 -5.69 1.67 10.17
CA MET A 420 -6.51 1.91 8.98
C MET A 420 -7.76 2.72 9.33
N ALA A 421 -8.35 3.37 8.33
CA ALA A 421 -9.64 4.06 8.44
C ALA A 421 -10.49 3.78 7.19
N VAL A 422 -11.81 3.70 7.36
CA VAL A 422 -12.75 3.23 6.35
C VAL A 422 -14.05 4.03 6.40
N TRP A 423 -14.67 4.34 5.25
CA TRP A 423 -16.06 4.84 5.19
C TRP A 423 -17.02 3.65 5.22
N TRP A 424 -17.55 3.33 6.40
CA TRP A 424 -18.28 2.10 6.63
C TRP A 424 -19.78 2.30 6.91
N ASP A 425 -20.17 3.16 7.86
CA ASP A 425 -21.54 3.18 8.37
C ASP A 425 -22.53 4.00 7.55
N GLY A 426 -22.04 4.66 6.51
CA GLY A 426 -22.87 5.38 5.55
C GLY A 426 -23.21 6.82 5.97
N ASP A 427 -22.61 7.36 7.03
CA ASP A 427 -22.48 8.80 7.21
C ASP A 427 -21.19 9.29 6.52
N LEU A 428 -20.88 10.59 6.60
CA LEU A 428 -19.72 11.14 5.88
C LEU A 428 -18.42 11.10 6.71
N LEU A 429 -18.47 10.57 7.94
CA LEU A 429 -17.32 10.38 8.78
C LEU A 429 -16.65 9.02 8.50
N ARG A 430 -15.39 8.91 8.88
CA ARG A 430 -14.68 7.63 8.79
C ARG A 430 -14.73 6.86 10.10
N GLU A 431 -14.76 5.56 9.99
CA GLU A 431 -14.53 4.61 11.08
C GLU A 431 -13.07 4.15 11.08
N LEU A 432 -12.60 3.66 12.25
CA LEU A 432 -11.27 3.11 12.43
C LEU A 432 -11.31 1.59 12.24
N LEU A 433 -10.46 1.07 11.37
CA LEU A 433 -10.30 -0.36 11.16
C LEU A 433 -8.98 -0.82 11.80
N ASP A 434 -9.10 -1.80 12.72
CA ASP A 434 -7.95 -2.47 13.32
C ASP A 434 -8.22 -3.97 13.41
N LYS A 435 -7.28 -4.79 12.92
CA LYS A 435 -7.46 -6.24 12.80
C LYS A 435 -8.70 -6.58 11.97
N ASN A 436 -9.71 -7.15 12.61
CA ASN A 436 -11.01 -7.51 12.04
C ASN A 436 -12.17 -6.75 12.68
N VAL A 437 -11.91 -5.56 13.22
CA VAL A 437 -12.89 -4.73 13.91
C VAL A 437 -12.95 -3.34 13.29
N VAL A 438 -14.13 -2.91 12.92
CA VAL A 438 -14.45 -1.53 12.57
C VAL A 438 -15.02 -0.84 13.81
N SER A 439 -14.47 0.30 14.21
CA SER A 439 -14.88 1.07 15.38
C SER A 439 -15.23 2.50 14.99
N LYS A 440 -16.34 3.01 15.54
CA LYS A 440 -16.76 4.40 15.38
C LYS A 440 -16.39 5.24 16.58
N TYR A 441 -15.94 6.46 16.34
CA TYR A 441 -15.71 7.45 17.38
C TYR A 441 -17.02 8.03 17.89
N ASP A 442 -17.28 7.88 19.19
CA ASP A 442 -18.36 8.57 19.90
C ASP A 442 -17.79 9.88 20.46
N TRP A 443 -17.94 10.98 19.74
CA TRP A 443 -17.38 12.28 20.11
C TRP A 443 -17.97 12.84 21.40
N LYS A 444 -19.18 12.41 21.82
CA LYS A 444 -19.80 12.82 23.08
C LYS A 444 -19.19 12.10 24.27
N ALA A 445 -18.80 10.84 24.08
CA ALA A 445 -18.16 10.03 25.11
C ALA A 445 -16.63 10.13 25.07
N GLY A 446 -16.05 10.62 23.95
CA GLY A 446 -14.61 10.75 23.75
C GLY A 446 -13.89 9.41 23.51
N VAL A 447 -14.58 8.34 23.09
CA VAL A 447 -14.02 6.99 22.93
C VAL A 447 -14.46 6.36 21.63
N CYS A 448 -13.63 5.46 21.08
CA CYS A 448 -14.00 4.60 19.96
C CYS A 448 -14.74 3.34 20.46
N LYS A 449 -15.82 2.97 19.79
CA LYS A 449 -16.64 1.80 20.12
C LYS A 449 -16.72 0.86 18.92
N PRO A 450 -16.63 -0.47 19.11
CA PRO A 450 -16.84 -1.43 18.03
C PRO A 450 -18.21 -1.24 17.36
N LEU A 451 -18.21 -1.16 16.04
CA LEU A 451 -19.38 -1.07 15.18
C LEU A 451 -19.62 -2.37 14.44
N ALA A 452 -18.57 -2.98 13.91
CA ALA A 452 -18.63 -4.26 13.23
C ALA A 452 -17.41 -5.13 13.58
N THR A 453 -17.62 -6.45 13.63
CA THR A 453 -16.55 -7.44 13.86
C THR A 453 -16.66 -8.54 12.81
N PHE A 454 -15.59 -8.76 12.07
CA PHE A 454 -15.50 -9.72 10.98
C PHE A 454 -15.04 -11.09 11.51
N THR A 455 -15.96 -11.83 12.12
CA THR A 455 -15.67 -13.13 12.76
C THR A 455 -15.13 -14.16 11.76
N GLY A 456 -14.05 -14.87 12.13
CA GLY A 456 -13.39 -15.88 11.30
C GLY A 456 -12.50 -15.29 10.20
N ALA A 457 -12.29 -13.97 10.24
CA ALA A 457 -11.33 -13.28 9.38
C ALA A 457 -10.12 -12.78 10.18
N ALA A 458 -8.99 -12.66 9.51
CA ALA A 458 -7.73 -12.24 10.11
C ALA A 458 -7.02 -11.18 9.26
N SER A 459 -6.39 -10.24 9.93
CA SER A 459 -5.51 -9.23 9.34
C SER A 459 -4.10 -9.77 9.10
N ASN A 460 -3.28 -8.98 8.43
CA ASN A 460 -1.87 -9.24 8.13
C ASN A 460 -0.95 -8.30 8.93
N SER A 461 0.36 -8.46 8.74
CA SER A 461 1.40 -7.54 9.22
C SER A 461 1.46 -7.32 10.75
N GLY A 462 1.03 -8.31 11.55
CA GLY A 462 1.20 -8.31 13.01
C GLY A 462 0.52 -7.11 13.69
N THR A 463 1.29 -6.28 14.37
CA THR A 463 0.76 -5.11 15.09
C THR A 463 0.22 -4.01 14.19
N LYS A 464 0.64 -3.97 12.91
CA LYS A 464 0.11 -3.02 11.92
C LYS A 464 -1.29 -3.42 11.43
N ALA A 465 -1.69 -4.67 11.66
CA ALA A 465 -3.04 -5.20 11.57
C ALA A 465 -3.81 -4.80 10.29
N THR A 466 -3.12 -4.89 9.15
CA THR A 466 -3.65 -4.44 7.84
C THR A 466 -4.59 -5.48 7.22
N PRO A 467 -5.66 -5.06 6.50
CA PRO A 467 -6.39 -5.94 5.59
C PRO A 467 -5.50 -6.35 4.40
N CYS A 468 -5.96 -7.28 3.58
CA CYS A 468 -5.34 -7.53 2.28
C CYS A 468 -5.49 -6.31 1.36
N LEU A 469 -6.67 -5.68 1.40
CA LEU A 469 -6.99 -4.44 0.70
C LEU A 469 -8.18 -3.75 1.39
N GLN A 470 -8.24 -2.42 1.31
CA GLN A 470 -9.38 -1.62 1.73
C GLN A 470 -9.61 -0.53 0.68
N GLY A 471 -10.86 -0.30 0.31
CA GLY A 471 -11.25 0.75 -0.63
C GLY A 471 -12.63 0.54 -1.19
N ASP A 472 -13.11 1.51 -1.98
CA ASP A 472 -14.36 1.47 -2.75
C ASP A 472 -14.17 0.52 -3.96
N ILE A 473 -14.25 -0.81 -3.70
CA ILE A 473 -13.93 -1.86 -4.68
C ILE A 473 -15.12 -2.15 -5.60
N ILE A 474 -16.34 -2.09 -5.05
CA ILE A 474 -17.55 -2.35 -5.83
C ILE A 474 -18.19 -1.09 -6.41
N GLY A 475 -17.63 0.10 -6.14
CA GLY A 475 -18.02 1.36 -6.75
C GLY A 475 -19.32 1.95 -6.21
N ASP A 476 -19.58 1.83 -4.91
CA ASP A 476 -20.76 2.42 -4.25
C ASP A 476 -20.40 3.55 -3.25
N TRP A 477 -19.14 4.03 -3.27
CA TRP A 477 -18.45 5.01 -2.44
C TRP A 477 -18.12 4.54 -1.00
N ARG A 478 -18.89 3.65 -0.41
CA ARG A 478 -18.47 3.03 0.85
C ARG A 478 -17.35 2.05 0.59
N GLU A 479 -16.45 1.99 1.53
CA GLU A 479 -15.26 1.19 1.32
C GLU A 479 -15.47 -0.25 1.78
N GLU A 480 -15.06 -1.19 0.95
CA GLU A 480 -14.99 -2.60 1.29
C GLU A 480 -13.71 -2.91 2.04
N VAL A 481 -13.76 -3.97 2.84
CA VAL A 481 -12.61 -4.52 3.56
C VAL A 481 -12.37 -5.96 3.11
N LEU A 482 -11.25 -6.18 2.44
CA LEU A 482 -10.82 -7.50 1.99
C LEU A 482 -9.89 -8.13 3.04
N LEU A 483 -10.36 -9.17 3.73
CA LEU A 483 -9.61 -9.93 4.72
C LEU A 483 -9.48 -11.38 4.32
N ARG A 484 -8.37 -12.01 4.70
CA ARG A 484 -8.25 -13.48 4.62
C ARG A 484 -9.06 -14.16 5.72
N THR A 485 -9.47 -15.40 5.49
CA THR A 485 -9.97 -16.27 6.56
C THR A 485 -8.82 -16.71 7.48
N GLU A 486 -9.13 -17.05 8.73
CA GLU A 486 -8.14 -17.54 9.70
C GLU A 486 -7.41 -18.79 9.22
N ASP A 487 -8.06 -19.65 8.43
CA ASP A 487 -7.51 -20.88 7.84
C ASP A 487 -6.80 -20.66 6.49
N ASN A 488 -6.76 -19.42 5.97
CA ASN A 488 -6.15 -19.04 4.70
C ASN A 488 -6.75 -19.71 3.45
N THR A 489 -7.97 -20.21 3.51
CA THR A 489 -8.63 -20.92 2.40
C THR A 489 -9.52 -20.03 1.55
N ALA A 490 -9.81 -18.81 2.01
CA ALA A 490 -10.60 -17.83 1.26
C ALA A 490 -10.20 -16.39 1.61
N LEU A 491 -10.56 -15.47 0.72
CA LEU A 491 -10.74 -14.05 1.04
C LEU A 491 -12.22 -13.80 1.28
N ARG A 492 -12.51 -12.81 2.12
CA ARG A 492 -13.83 -12.26 2.32
C ARG A 492 -13.80 -10.77 2.03
N LEU A 493 -14.54 -10.37 1.01
CA LEU A 493 -14.78 -8.96 0.70
C LEU A 493 -16.01 -8.52 1.49
N TYR A 494 -15.76 -7.85 2.62
CA TYR A 494 -16.83 -7.34 3.48
C TYR A 494 -17.39 -6.05 2.92
N VAL A 495 -18.73 -5.99 2.85
CA VAL A 495 -19.52 -4.85 2.41
C VAL A 495 -20.40 -4.36 3.55
N SER A 496 -20.61 -3.05 3.65
CA SER A 496 -21.45 -2.50 4.69
C SER A 496 -22.94 -2.78 4.41
N PRO A 497 -23.69 -3.39 5.34
CA PRO A 497 -25.13 -3.58 5.21
C PRO A 497 -25.94 -2.36 5.68
N ILE A 498 -25.28 -1.29 6.15
CA ILE A 498 -25.92 -0.12 6.75
C ILE A 498 -26.49 0.76 5.64
N VAL A 499 -27.76 1.16 5.78
CA VAL A 499 -28.42 2.05 4.81
C VAL A 499 -27.87 3.46 4.98
N THR A 500 -27.62 4.13 3.86
CA THR A 500 -27.15 5.51 3.83
C THR A 500 -28.14 6.44 3.10
N ASP A 501 -28.28 7.66 3.58
CA ASP A 501 -29.02 8.73 2.94
C ASP A 501 -28.18 9.51 1.91
N TYR A 502 -26.87 9.24 1.87
CA TYR A 502 -25.94 9.91 0.96
C TYR A 502 -25.78 9.13 -0.34
N ARG A 503 -25.63 9.87 -1.43
CA ARG A 503 -25.38 9.33 -2.77
C ARG A 503 -24.16 10.01 -3.32
N PHE A 504 -23.08 9.25 -3.46
CA PHE A 504 -21.87 9.61 -4.15
C PHE A 504 -21.62 8.54 -5.21
N HIS A 505 -21.05 8.87 -6.36
CA HIS A 505 -20.92 7.88 -7.43
C HIS A 505 -19.89 6.82 -7.06
N THR A 506 -18.64 7.19 -7.01
CA THR A 506 -17.53 6.34 -6.55
C THR A 506 -16.29 7.19 -6.28
N PHE A 507 -15.49 6.82 -5.29
CA PHE A 507 -14.19 7.42 -5.08
C PHE A 507 -13.17 7.09 -6.19
N LEU A 508 -13.42 6.01 -6.95
CA LEU A 508 -12.51 5.56 -8.01
C LEU A 508 -12.39 6.53 -9.19
N GLU A 509 -13.31 7.49 -9.32
CA GLU A 509 -13.21 8.59 -10.30
C GLU A 509 -12.19 9.67 -9.88
N ASP A 510 -11.76 9.69 -8.60
CA ASP A 510 -10.71 10.57 -8.13
C ASP A 510 -9.33 9.92 -8.34
N PRO A 511 -8.44 10.54 -9.16
CA PRO A 511 -7.12 9.96 -9.43
C PRO A 511 -6.29 9.70 -8.17
N VAL A 512 -6.30 10.63 -7.19
CA VAL A 512 -5.57 10.46 -5.93
C VAL A 512 -6.06 9.24 -5.16
N TYR A 513 -7.38 9.06 -5.07
CA TYR A 513 -7.96 7.90 -4.43
C TYR A 513 -7.62 6.59 -5.17
N ARG A 514 -7.80 6.56 -6.50
CA ARG A 514 -7.50 5.36 -7.31
C ARG A 514 -6.01 4.98 -7.22
N ILE A 515 -5.10 5.96 -7.24
CA ILE A 515 -3.67 5.76 -7.01
C ILE A 515 -3.42 5.24 -5.59
N SER A 516 -4.14 5.75 -4.57
CA SER A 516 -3.96 5.31 -3.19
C SER A 516 -4.35 3.84 -2.98
N ILE A 517 -5.27 3.29 -3.77
CA ILE A 517 -5.56 1.84 -3.83
C ILE A 517 -4.36 1.10 -4.45
N ALA A 518 -3.86 1.54 -5.60
CA ALA A 518 -2.74 0.89 -6.28
C ALA A 518 -1.46 0.87 -5.42
N THR A 519 -1.25 1.91 -4.60
CA THR A 519 -0.09 2.05 -3.70
C THR A 519 -0.33 1.57 -2.27
N GLN A 520 -1.52 1.06 -1.94
CA GLN A 520 -1.85 0.64 -0.57
C GLN A 520 -0.93 -0.46 -0.06
N ASN A 521 -0.59 -1.42 -0.92
CA ASN A 521 0.22 -2.59 -0.59
C ASN A 521 1.73 -2.32 -0.52
N VAL A 522 2.16 -1.06 -0.68
CA VAL A 522 3.58 -0.71 -0.75
C VAL A 522 4.17 -0.61 0.64
N ALA A 523 5.05 -1.55 0.98
CA ALA A 523 5.70 -1.74 2.27
C ALA A 523 4.74 -1.77 3.47
N TYR A 524 4.47 -0.64 4.15
CA TYR A 524 3.49 -0.59 5.23
C TYR A 524 2.17 -0.01 4.73
N ASN A 525 1.15 -0.85 4.63
CA ASN A 525 -0.16 -0.46 4.10
C ASN A 525 -0.74 0.73 4.87
N GLN A 526 -1.30 1.68 4.11
CA GLN A 526 -1.94 2.88 4.62
C GLN A 526 -3.37 2.97 4.06
N PRO A 527 -4.33 3.59 4.76
CA PRO A 527 -5.69 3.74 4.25
C PRO A 527 -5.70 4.56 2.96
N THR A 528 -6.71 4.32 2.14
CA THR A 528 -7.05 5.18 1.00
C THR A 528 -7.31 6.61 1.42
N GLN A 529 -7.02 7.57 0.54
CA GLN A 529 -7.28 8.98 0.76
C GLN A 529 -7.70 9.64 -0.57
N PRO A 530 -8.77 10.46 -0.60
CA PRO A 530 -9.16 11.21 -1.78
C PRO A 530 -8.34 12.50 -1.95
N GLY A 531 -8.28 13.00 -3.19
CA GLY A 531 -7.69 14.28 -3.54
C GLY A 531 -8.57 15.49 -3.19
N PHE A 532 -9.74 15.26 -2.62
CA PHE A 532 -10.70 16.29 -2.21
C PHE A 532 -11.19 16.02 -0.79
N TYR A 533 -11.72 17.06 -0.15
CA TYR A 533 -12.33 16.88 1.17
C TYR A 533 -13.69 16.20 1.04
N PHE A 534 -13.87 15.12 1.79
CA PHE A 534 -15.14 14.41 1.90
C PHE A 534 -15.52 14.27 3.38
N GLY A 535 -16.57 14.98 3.80
CA GLY A 535 -16.96 15.03 5.20
C GLY A 535 -18.18 15.92 5.42
N PRO A 536 -18.69 16.00 6.67
CA PRO A 536 -19.94 16.68 7.03
C PRO A 536 -19.92 18.21 6.86
N ASP A 537 -18.74 18.82 6.73
CA ASP A 537 -18.58 20.27 6.55
C ASP A 537 -18.94 20.75 5.13
N LEU A 538 -19.10 19.83 4.17
CA LEU A 538 -19.57 20.11 2.82
C LEU A 538 -21.07 20.40 2.80
N LYS A 539 -21.54 21.41 3.54
CA LYS A 539 -22.95 21.78 3.63
C LYS A 539 -23.54 22.09 2.24
N GLY A 540 -24.51 21.29 1.82
CA GLY A 540 -25.25 21.48 0.57
C GLY A 540 -24.63 20.82 -0.65
N TRP A 541 -23.47 20.27 -0.56
CA TRP A 541 -22.78 19.63 -1.70
C TRP A 541 -23.47 18.32 -2.14
N PHE A 542 -23.95 17.54 -1.17
CA PHE A 542 -24.62 16.25 -1.45
C PHE A 542 -26.13 16.35 -1.58
N ARG A 543 -26.78 17.41 -1.10
CA ARG A 543 -28.22 17.63 -1.20
C ARG A 543 -28.63 18.30 -2.52
N GLY A 544 -28.20 17.87 -3.64
CA GLY A 544 -28.55 18.48 -4.92
C GLY A 544 -27.59 18.14 -6.04
N TYR A 545 -26.51 17.49 -5.76
CA TYR A 545 -25.74 16.82 -6.78
C TYR A 545 -26.50 15.56 -7.20
N ASN A 546 -27.23 15.65 -8.28
CA ASN A 546 -27.54 14.48 -9.08
C ASN A 546 -26.19 14.02 -9.66
N PHE A 547 -25.46 13.21 -8.92
CA PHE A 547 -24.41 12.40 -9.49
C PHE A 547 -25.09 11.48 -10.50
N LYS A 548 -24.89 11.79 -11.80
CA LYS A 548 -25.43 11.03 -12.92
C LYS A 548 -24.67 9.74 -13.09
#